data_a6ac34125a2f5e877388c8c8116bb560
#
_entry.id   a6ac34125a2f5e877388c8c8116bb560
#
_cell.length_a   1.000
_cell.length_b   1.000
_cell.length_c   1.000
_cell.angle_alpha   90.00
_cell.angle_beta   90.00
_cell.angle_gamma   90.00
#
_symmetry.space_group_name_H-M   'P 1'
#
loop_
_entity.id
_entity.type
_entity.pdbx_description
1 polymer ?
#
loop_
_entity_poly.entity_id
_entity_poly.type
_entity_poly.pdbx_seq_one_letter_code
_entity_poly.pdbx_strand_id
1 'polypeptide(L)'
;MYIKYFRFLIAILFCAITSCSTVREKPRPATSTGKEAKREFRGAWIQTAFQGEYKDMTPARMKKDFIRKLNYLQACGINAIIFQVRPEADAFYKSDIEPWSRFFTGEQGVAPAGEFDPMAFLIQECHKRNMEFHAWLNTY
;
A
#
# COMPACT_ATOMS: atom_id res chain seq x y z
N MET A 1 -50.72 -23.33 40.18
CA MET A 1 -50.92 -22.82 38.79
C MET A 1 -49.62 -22.36 38.12
N TYR A 2 -48.62 -21.87 38.84
CA TYR A 2 -47.30 -21.35 38.31
C TYR A 2 -46.35 -22.42 37.76
N ILE A 3 -46.38 -23.66 38.24
CA ILE A 3 -45.45 -24.73 37.81
C ILE A 3 -45.68 -25.18 36.37
N LYS A 4 -46.91 -25.10 35.85
CA LYS A 4 -47.19 -25.43 34.44
C LYS A 4 -46.61 -24.41 33.47
N TYR A 5 -46.66 -23.13 33.79
CA TYR A 5 -46.08 -22.07 32.94
C TYR A 5 -44.57 -22.06 32.98
N PHE A 6 -43.96 -22.43 34.13
CA PHE A 6 -42.52 -22.53 34.25
C PHE A 6 -41.92 -23.63 33.35
N ARG A 7 -42.60 -24.78 33.25
CA ARG A 7 -42.20 -25.86 32.33
C ARG A 7 -42.34 -25.46 30.85
N PHE A 8 -43.36 -24.69 30.52
CA PHE A 8 -43.56 -24.18 29.17
C PHE A 8 -42.48 -23.15 28.76
N LEU A 9 -42.11 -22.29 29.67
CA LEU A 9 -41.03 -21.30 29.48
C LEU A 9 -39.65 -21.95 29.25
N ILE A 10 -39.35 -23.02 30.02
CA ILE A 10 -38.10 -23.79 29.84
C ILE A 10 -38.10 -24.52 28.49
N ALA A 11 -39.23 -25.08 28.05
CA ALA A 11 -39.31 -25.72 26.73
C ALA A 11 -39.11 -24.75 25.57
N ILE A 12 -39.63 -23.52 25.65
CA ILE A 12 -39.44 -22.48 24.63
C ILE A 12 -37.99 -22.00 24.64
N LEU A 13 -37.37 -21.86 25.80
CA LEU A 13 -35.95 -21.45 25.90
C LEU A 13 -35.02 -22.53 25.34
N PHE A 14 -35.35 -23.80 25.45
CA PHE A 14 -34.56 -24.92 24.92
C PHE A 14 -34.66 -25.02 23.38
N CYS A 15 -35.82 -24.67 22.78
CA CYS A 15 -35.99 -24.63 21.33
C CYS A 15 -35.24 -23.48 20.67
N ALA A 16 -34.98 -22.36 21.39
CA ALA A 16 -34.25 -21.22 20.85
C ALA A 16 -32.73 -21.45 20.68
N ILE A 17 -32.16 -22.41 21.41
CA ILE A 17 -30.71 -22.70 21.39
C ILE A 17 -30.31 -23.74 20.34
N THR A 18 -31.27 -24.45 19.74
CA THR A 18 -30.97 -25.52 18.75
C THR A 18 -31.04 -25.03 17.30
N SER A 19 -31.33 -23.75 17.06
CA SER A 19 -31.50 -23.21 15.70
C SER A 19 -30.21 -22.67 15.05
N CYS A 20 -29.05 -23.02 15.57
CA CYS A 20 -27.76 -22.66 14.92
C CYS A 20 -27.11 -23.90 14.31
N SER A 21 -27.77 -24.52 13.32
CA SER A 21 -27.09 -25.45 12.43
C SER A 21 -26.23 -24.66 11.49
N THR A 22 -24.95 -24.54 11.83
CA THR A 22 -23.92 -24.17 10.87
C THR A 22 -23.95 -25.20 9.74
N VAL A 23 -24.53 -24.80 8.61
CA VAL A 23 -24.35 -25.54 7.36
C VAL A 23 -22.85 -25.46 7.05
N ARG A 24 -22.15 -26.53 7.39
CA ARG A 24 -20.76 -26.72 7.01
C ARG A 24 -20.76 -26.97 5.51
N GLU A 25 -20.65 -25.90 4.74
CA GLU A 25 -20.48 -26.02 3.31
C GLU A 25 -19.24 -26.89 3.05
N LYS A 26 -19.47 -28.07 2.44
CA LYS A 26 -18.40 -28.92 1.98
C LYS A 26 -17.51 -28.10 1.07
N PRO A 27 -16.16 -28.09 1.24
CA PRO A 27 -15.29 -27.40 0.32
C PRO A 27 -15.60 -27.89 -1.08
N ARG A 28 -16.11 -27.01 -1.95
CA ARG A 28 -16.28 -27.31 -3.36
C ARG A 28 -14.90 -27.62 -3.90
N PRO A 29 -14.63 -28.78 -4.53
CA PRO A 29 -13.34 -29.05 -5.12
C PRO A 29 -13.08 -27.90 -6.10
N ALA A 30 -11.97 -27.20 -5.90
CA ALA A 30 -11.49 -26.19 -6.82
C ALA A 30 -11.23 -26.89 -8.16
N THR A 31 -12.16 -26.72 -9.10
CA THR A 31 -11.92 -27.10 -10.48
C THR A 31 -10.87 -26.13 -10.97
N SER A 32 -9.60 -26.52 -10.90
CA SER A 32 -8.49 -25.81 -11.51
C SER A 32 -8.62 -25.92 -13.04
N THR A 33 -9.53 -25.13 -13.61
CA THR A 33 -9.35 -24.71 -14.99
C THR A 33 -8.12 -23.83 -14.98
N GLY A 34 -7.02 -24.31 -15.52
CA GLY A 34 -5.69 -23.69 -15.51
C GLY A 34 -5.60 -22.35 -16.24
N LYS A 35 -6.41 -21.40 -15.84
CA LYS A 35 -6.16 -19.98 -16.07
C LYS A 35 -5.34 -19.51 -14.87
N GLU A 36 -4.05 -19.33 -15.09
CA GLU A 36 -3.19 -18.58 -14.21
C GLU A 36 -3.94 -17.33 -13.71
N ALA A 37 -4.15 -17.21 -12.41
CA ALA A 37 -4.87 -16.08 -11.85
C ALA A 37 -4.12 -14.82 -12.25
N LYS A 38 -4.72 -14.04 -13.17
CA LYS A 38 -4.13 -12.81 -13.68
C LYS A 38 -3.86 -11.92 -12.47
N ARG A 39 -2.60 -11.58 -12.22
CA ARG A 39 -2.20 -10.73 -11.11
C ARG A 39 -2.94 -9.40 -11.25
N GLU A 40 -3.81 -9.09 -10.31
CA GLU A 40 -4.51 -7.82 -10.28
C GLU A 40 -3.52 -6.71 -9.95
N PHE A 41 -3.54 -5.63 -10.74
CA PHE A 41 -2.75 -4.43 -10.46
C PHE A 41 -3.44 -3.61 -9.36
N ARG A 42 -2.78 -3.46 -8.23
CA ARG A 42 -3.22 -2.64 -7.10
C ARG A 42 -2.16 -1.60 -6.80
N GLY A 43 -2.28 -0.45 -7.45
CA GLY A 43 -1.32 0.65 -7.37
C GLY A 43 -1.71 1.72 -6.35
N ALA A 44 -0.72 2.28 -5.66
CA ALA A 44 -0.85 3.46 -4.82
C ALA A 44 -0.05 4.64 -5.41
N TRP A 45 -0.69 5.81 -5.50
CA TRP A 45 -0.06 7.04 -5.95
C TRP A 45 0.65 7.73 -4.79
N ILE A 46 1.89 8.18 -5.04
CA ILE A 46 2.69 8.96 -4.09
C ILE A 46 3.12 10.24 -4.80
N GLN A 47 2.46 11.33 -4.44
CA GLN A 47 2.76 12.65 -4.95
C GLN A 47 3.94 13.26 -4.18
N THR A 48 4.78 14.03 -4.85
CA THR A 48 5.93 14.73 -4.25
C THR A 48 5.75 16.24 -4.23
N ALA A 49 5.09 16.79 -5.26
CA ALA A 49 4.85 18.23 -5.36
C ALA A 49 3.84 18.71 -4.31
N PHE A 50 4.05 19.90 -3.75
CA PHE A 50 3.15 20.63 -2.85
C PHE A 50 2.77 19.92 -1.55
N GLN A 51 3.38 18.78 -1.24
CA GLN A 51 3.11 18.03 0.00
C GLN A 51 3.96 18.54 1.19
N GLY A 52 5.09 19.21 0.91
CA GLY A 52 6.05 19.64 1.94
C GLY A 52 6.73 18.52 2.71
N GLU A 53 6.36 17.27 2.43
CA GLU A 53 6.77 16.11 3.22
C GLU A 53 8.24 15.78 3.06
N TYR A 54 8.78 15.95 1.85
CA TYR A 54 10.16 15.56 1.54
C TYR A 54 11.16 16.69 1.69
N LYS A 55 10.67 17.94 1.71
CA LYS A 55 11.49 19.11 1.86
C LYS A 55 12.30 19.03 3.15
N ASP A 56 13.59 19.30 3.04
CA ASP A 56 14.54 19.31 4.17
C ASP A 56 14.67 17.93 4.91
N MET A 57 14.22 16.86 4.31
CA MET A 57 14.40 15.52 4.85
C MET A 57 15.86 15.06 4.65
N THR A 58 16.51 14.63 5.73
CA THR A 58 17.80 13.95 5.57
C THR A 58 17.63 12.63 4.82
N PRO A 59 18.64 12.16 4.06
CA PRO A 59 18.58 10.86 3.38
C PRO A 59 18.23 9.71 4.30
N ALA A 60 18.73 9.69 5.52
CA ALA A 60 18.44 8.65 6.51
C ALA A 60 16.96 8.65 6.94
N ARG A 61 16.38 9.83 7.16
CA ARG A 61 14.97 9.99 7.51
C ARG A 61 14.08 9.58 6.35
N MET A 62 14.42 9.98 5.13
CA MET A 62 13.68 9.63 3.91
C MET A 62 13.68 8.12 3.65
N LYS A 63 14.84 7.46 3.74
CA LYS A 63 14.95 5.99 3.64
C LYS A 63 14.02 5.29 4.63
N LYS A 64 14.05 5.72 5.90
CA LYS A 64 13.19 5.14 6.95
C LYS A 64 11.71 5.36 6.64
N ASP A 65 11.33 6.53 6.16
CA ASP A 65 9.96 6.86 5.81
C ASP A 65 9.45 6.04 4.63
N PHE A 66 10.24 5.91 3.58
CA PHE A 66 9.91 5.07 2.42
C PHE A 66 9.73 3.61 2.80
N ILE A 67 10.62 3.04 3.60
CA ILE A 67 10.50 1.66 4.08
C ILE A 67 9.19 1.50 4.86
N ARG A 68 8.86 2.42 5.77
CA ARG A 68 7.63 2.40 6.54
C ARG A 68 6.38 2.45 5.63
N LYS A 69 6.35 3.35 4.67
CA LYS A 69 5.26 3.49 3.69
C LYS A 69 5.09 2.22 2.85
N LEU A 70 6.17 1.68 2.30
CA LEU A 70 6.12 0.46 1.50
C LEU A 70 5.66 -0.75 2.30
N ASN A 71 6.11 -0.91 3.55
CA ASN A 71 5.65 -2.00 4.43
C ASN A 71 4.14 -1.88 4.71
N TYR A 72 3.66 -0.68 4.97
CA TYR A 72 2.23 -0.43 5.18
C TYR A 72 1.41 -0.75 3.92
N LEU A 73 1.82 -0.24 2.76
CA LEU A 73 1.14 -0.48 1.49
C LEU A 73 1.11 -1.97 1.13
N GLN A 74 2.23 -2.67 1.32
CA GLN A 74 2.32 -4.12 1.11
C GLN A 74 1.34 -4.88 2.04
N ALA A 75 1.26 -4.50 3.32
CA ALA A 75 0.32 -5.09 4.27
C ALA A 75 -1.16 -4.84 3.87
N CYS A 76 -1.45 -3.74 3.18
CA CYS A 76 -2.75 -3.44 2.59
C CYS A 76 -3.01 -4.19 1.27
N GLY A 77 -2.09 -5.03 0.81
CA GLY A 77 -2.24 -5.78 -0.43
C GLY A 77 -1.88 -4.99 -1.71
N ILE A 78 -1.31 -3.80 -1.60
CA ILE A 78 -0.80 -3.00 -2.73
C ILE A 78 0.43 -3.72 -3.30
N ASN A 79 0.51 -3.82 -4.62
CA ASN A 79 1.59 -4.49 -5.34
C ASN A 79 2.34 -3.58 -6.33
N ALA A 80 1.97 -2.31 -6.40
CA ALA A 80 2.65 -1.31 -7.22
C ALA A 80 2.59 0.06 -6.54
N ILE A 81 3.63 0.88 -6.74
CA ILE A 81 3.58 2.32 -6.43
C ILE A 81 3.75 3.13 -7.71
N ILE A 82 3.02 4.24 -7.79
CA ILE A 82 3.16 5.25 -8.83
C ILE A 82 3.72 6.49 -8.15
N PHE A 83 5.04 6.69 -8.27
CA PHE A 83 5.77 7.76 -7.57
C PHE A 83 6.06 8.93 -8.50
N GLN A 84 5.70 10.15 -8.09
CA GLN A 84 5.96 11.35 -8.85
C GLN A 84 7.46 11.70 -8.80
N VAL A 85 8.19 11.32 -9.86
CA VAL A 85 9.64 11.53 -9.97
C VAL A 85 10.01 12.83 -10.66
N ARG A 86 9.09 13.41 -11.45
CA ARG A 86 9.30 14.62 -12.23
C ARG A 86 8.10 15.56 -12.11
N PRO A 87 8.04 16.40 -11.05
CA PRO A 87 6.89 17.27 -10.80
C PRO A 87 6.83 18.53 -11.68
N GLU A 88 7.93 19.28 -11.89
CA GLU A 88 7.95 20.58 -12.56
C GLU A 88 9.19 20.72 -13.49
N ALA A 89 9.40 19.79 -14.43
CA ALA A 89 10.62 19.75 -15.25
C ALA A 89 11.90 19.71 -14.38
N ASP A 90 11.80 19.08 -13.23
CA ASP A 90 12.85 18.86 -12.23
C ASP A 90 12.75 17.42 -11.71
N ALA A 91 13.77 16.90 -11.04
CA ALA A 91 13.91 15.49 -10.78
C ALA A 91 14.05 15.15 -9.30
N PHE A 92 13.42 14.01 -8.87
CA PHE A 92 13.69 13.29 -7.63
C PHE A 92 14.69 12.15 -7.84
N TYR A 93 15.56 12.27 -8.83
CA TYR A 93 16.60 11.31 -9.19
C TYR A 93 17.82 12.04 -9.75
N LYS A 94 18.96 11.35 -9.75
CA LYS A 94 20.18 11.92 -10.37
C LYS A 94 19.99 12.01 -11.88
N SER A 95 20.11 13.22 -12.43
CA SER A 95 19.95 13.50 -13.84
C SER A 95 21.05 14.45 -14.31
N ASP A 96 21.53 14.24 -15.54
CA ASP A 96 22.46 15.15 -16.22
C ASP A 96 21.70 16.18 -17.09
N ILE A 97 20.37 16.08 -17.18
CA ILE A 97 19.52 16.91 -18.04
C ILE A 97 18.65 17.84 -17.18
N GLU A 98 18.05 17.33 -16.11
CA GLU A 98 17.09 18.06 -15.29
C GLU A 98 17.68 18.40 -13.93
N PRO A 99 17.35 19.58 -13.36
CA PRO A 99 17.81 19.97 -12.04
C PRO A 99 17.12 19.13 -10.95
N TRP A 100 17.71 19.07 -9.76
CA TRP A 100 17.02 18.53 -8.57
C TRP A 100 15.78 19.34 -8.24
N SER A 101 14.73 18.64 -7.84
CA SER A 101 13.45 19.26 -7.52
C SER A 101 13.51 20.06 -6.21
N ARG A 102 12.90 21.26 -6.25
CA ARG A 102 12.69 22.10 -5.06
C ARG A 102 11.81 21.43 -4.00
N PHE A 103 10.95 20.50 -4.40
CA PHE A 103 10.12 19.76 -3.47
C PHE A 103 10.89 18.68 -2.68
N PHE A 104 12.13 18.44 -3.08
CA PHE A 104 13.03 17.52 -2.41
C PHE A 104 14.02 18.24 -1.50
N THR A 105 14.72 19.24 -2.02
CA THR A 105 15.83 19.91 -1.31
C THR A 105 15.48 21.32 -0.83
N GLY A 106 14.28 21.82 -1.17
CA GLY A 106 13.83 23.16 -0.85
C GLY A 106 14.17 24.21 -1.89
N GLU A 107 15.20 23.95 -2.71
CA GLU A 107 15.65 24.84 -3.80
C GLU A 107 15.96 24.03 -5.05
N GLN A 108 15.49 24.50 -6.22
CA GLN A 108 15.71 23.82 -7.50
C GLN A 108 17.19 23.80 -7.86
N GLY A 109 17.68 22.64 -8.28
CA GLY A 109 19.09 22.44 -8.70
C GLY A 109 20.03 22.09 -7.55
N VAL A 110 19.63 22.24 -6.30
CA VAL A 110 20.45 21.86 -5.16
C VAL A 110 20.38 20.34 -4.94
N ALA A 111 21.53 19.68 -4.98
CA ALA A 111 21.63 18.24 -4.77
C ALA A 111 21.38 17.86 -3.30
N PRO A 112 20.80 16.67 -3.02
CA PRO A 112 20.66 16.17 -1.66
C PRO A 112 22.01 15.85 -1.04
N ALA A 113 22.08 15.88 0.28
CA ALA A 113 23.29 15.52 1.00
C ALA A 113 23.70 14.06 0.71
N GLY A 114 25.00 13.81 0.52
CA GLY A 114 25.57 12.47 0.37
C GLY A 114 25.19 11.75 -0.92
N GLU A 115 24.91 12.45 -1.99
CA GLU A 115 24.59 11.89 -3.32
C GLU A 115 23.43 10.85 -3.30
N PHE A 116 22.50 11.03 -2.41
CA PHE A 116 21.35 10.11 -2.27
C PHE A 116 20.38 10.24 -3.45
N ASP A 117 20.14 9.13 -4.15
CA ASP A 117 19.11 9.04 -5.20
C ASP A 117 17.84 8.37 -4.63
N PRO A 118 16.75 9.13 -4.40
CA PRO A 118 15.51 8.62 -3.87
C PRO A 118 14.81 7.62 -4.78
N MET A 119 14.84 7.83 -6.10
CA MET A 119 14.20 6.94 -7.06
C MET A 119 14.91 5.59 -7.11
N ALA A 120 16.24 5.58 -7.23
CA ALA A 120 17.02 4.34 -7.23
C ALA A 120 16.80 3.55 -5.94
N PHE A 121 16.74 4.22 -4.79
CA PHE A 121 16.44 3.59 -3.51
C PHE A 121 15.02 2.98 -3.48
N LEU A 122 14.00 3.72 -3.93
CA LEU A 122 12.62 3.25 -3.96
C LEU A 122 12.44 2.05 -4.88
N ILE A 123 13.06 2.04 -6.06
CA ILE A 123 13.03 0.90 -6.97
C ILE A 123 13.55 -0.35 -6.28
N GLN A 124 14.71 -0.26 -5.61
CA GLN A 124 15.29 -1.40 -4.89
C GLN A 124 14.38 -1.89 -3.77
N GLU A 125 13.80 -0.98 -2.98
CA GLU A 125 12.91 -1.33 -1.88
C GLU A 125 11.57 -1.92 -2.36
N CYS A 126 11.05 -1.48 -3.49
CA CYS A 126 9.88 -2.08 -4.14
C CYS A 126 10.18 -3.52 -4.58
N HIS A 127 11.28 -3.74 -5.29
CA HIS A 127 11.65 -5.06 -5.77
C HIS A 127 11.88 -6.07 -4.63
N LYS A 128 12.48 -5.66 -3.52
CA LYS A 128 12.62 -6.49 -2.31
C LYS A 128 11.28 -7.00 -1.76
N ARG A 129 10.18 -6.29 -2.05
CA ARG A 129 8.81 -6.59 -1.62
C ARG A 129 7.96 -7.23 -2.71
N ASN A 130 8.52 -7.57 -3.87
CA ASN A 130 7.80 -7.99 -5.07
C ASN A 130 6.70 -6.98 -5.49
N MET A 131 6.98 -5.69 -5.30
CA MET A 131 6.15 -4.58 -5.74
C MET A 131 6.72 -3.98 -7.02
N GLU A 132 5.84 -3.52 -7.92
CA GLU A 132 6.22 -2.76 -9.09
C GLU A 132 6.47 -1.28 -8.73
N PHE A 133 7.40 -0.65 -9.43
CA PHE A 133 7.64 0.78 -9.37
C PHE A 133 7.28 1.41 -10.71
N HIS A 134 6.38 2.39 -10.69
CA HIS A 134 5.98 3.19 -11.84
C HIS A 134 6.38 4.65 -11.64
N ALA A 135 7.17 5.18 -12.57
CA ALA A 135 7.56 6.58 -12.55
C ALA A 135 6.42 7.46 -13.11
N TRP A 136 6.00 8.43 -12.31
CA TRP A 136 5.06 9.45 -12.76
C TRP A 136 5.83 10.73 -13.13
N LEU A 137 5.71 11.15 -14.40
CA LEU A 137 6.34 12.33 -14.96
C LEU A 137 5.26 13.32 -15.40
N ASN A 138 5.36 14.55 -14.92
CA ASN A 138 4.62 15.65 -15.52
C ASN A 138 5.38 16.12 -16.76
N THR A 139 4.66 16.34 -17.86
CA THR A 139 5.28 16.69 -19.15
C THR A 139 5.63 18.17 -19.27
N TYR A 140 5.07 19.04 -18.42
CA TYR A 140 5.27 20.50 -18.40
C TYR A 140 5.10 21.05 -16.99
#